data_1c1f922c89dfd7d1d04877368c5a83dd
#
_entry.id   1c1f922c89dfd7d1d04877368c5a83dd
#
_cell.length_a   1.000
_cell.length_b   1.000
_cell.length_c   1.000
_cell.angle_alpha   90.00
_cell.angle_beta   90.00
_cell.angle_gamma   90.00
#
_symmetry.space_group_name_H-M   'P 1'
#
loop_
_entity.id
_entity.type
_entity.pdbx_description
1 polymer ?
#
loop_
_entity_poly.entity_id
_entity_poly.type
_entity_poly.pdbx_seq_one_letter_code
_entity_poly.pdbx_strand_id
1 'polypeptide(L)'
;MKHKEAFNGVVVLTAALIVIKILSAVYRIPYQNILGDTGLYAYQQVYPIVALGMILSMNAIPSAITQNIGKYHSDEAYAKAVAYIQLVGILIFIAIFVFANNIAHMMGDGHLTPMIQAASLSFIFIGMLGVLRGYYQSANNMTVPAISQVIEQVIRVGIIIVTIVIFVDRGWTIYEAGTIAILASTIGFLGSSIYLVAHRPFKFKMVNNTAKIVWKQFALSILIFAISQLIVILWQVIDSVTIIKSLQAIRVPFDVAITEKGVYDRGASFIQMGLIVTTTFSFALIPLLSDAIKMNNQVLMNRYANASLKITILISTAAGIGLINLLPLMNGVFFKTNDLTLTLSVYMITVICVSLIMMDMALLQAQHAVRPIFVGMTAGLVIKFILNIILIRLSGIIGASISTVVSLIIFGTIIHIAVTRKYHLHAMRRFFINVVLGMVFMSIVVQCVLNIVTTHGRFTGLIELLCAAVLGIIALFFYIFRFNVLTYKELTYLPFGSKLYQIKKGRR
;
A
#
# COMPACT_ATOMS: atom_id res chain seq x y z
N MET A 1 22.12 -12.91 23.46
CA MET A 1 20.74 -12.54 23.84
C MET A 1 20.20 -11.41 22.98
N LYS A 2 20.84 -10.25 22.86
CA LYS A 2 20.36 -9.09 22.06
C LYS A 2 20.00 -9.36 20.59
N HIS A 3 20.75 -10.24 19.89
CA HIS A 3 20.43 -10.61 18.50
C HIS A 3 19.14 -11.45 18.38
N LYS A 4 18.84 -12.30 19.35
CA LYS A 4 17.62 -13.12 19.36
C LYS A 4 16.38 -12.28 19.69
N GLU A 5 16.53 -11.29 20.58
CA GLU A 5 15.46 -10.34 20.93
C GLU A 5 15.14 -9.41 19.76
N ALA A 6 16.14 -8.89 19.07
CA ALA A 6 15.96 -8.07 17.86
C ALA A 6 15.29 -8.86 16.73
N PHE A 7 15.68 -10.12 16.50
CA PHE A 7 15.05 -10.99 15.51
C PHE A 7 13.59 -11.28 15.85
N ASN A 8 13.28 -11.60 17.10
CA ASN A 8 11.91 -11.81 17.55
C ASN A 8 11.07 -10.53 17.38
N GLY A 9 11.62 -9.35 17.66
CA GLY A 9 10.93 -8.07 17.45
C GLY A 9 10.57 -7.81 15.99
N VAL A 10 11.46 -8.12 15.04
CA VAL A 10 11.19 -8.02 13.61
C VAL A 10 10.09 -8.98 13.17
N VAL A 11 10.09 -10.21 13.66
CA VAL A 11 9.03 -11.19 13.37
C VAL A 11 7.68 -10.70 13.89
N VAL A 12 7.63 -10.17 15.12
CA VAL A 12 6.40 -9.62 15.72
C VAL A 12 5.89 -8.43 14.91
N LEU A 13 6.77 -7.51 14.50
CA LEU A 13 6.39 -6.38 13.66
C LEU A 13 5.84 -6.83 12.30
N THR A 14 6.49 -7.80 11.66
CA THR A 14 6.03 -8.35 10.37
C THR A 14 4.66 -9.03 10.51
N ALA A 15 4.45 -9.82 11.55
CA ALA A 15 3.17 -10.45 11.83
C ALA A 15 2.08 -9.40 12.10
N ALA A 16 2.39 -8.37 12.89
CA ALA A 16 1.47 -7.24 13.14
C ALA A 16 1.07 -6.53 11.85
N LEU A 17 2.03 -6.23 10.97
CA LEU A 17 1.76 -5.59 9.68
C LEU A 17 0.86 -6.44 8.78
N ILE A 18 1.02 -7.77 8.77
CA ILE A 18 0.15 -8.67 8.03
C ILE A 18 -1.27 -8.63 8.58
N VAL A 19 -1.43 -8.72 9.91
CA VAL A 19 -2.75 -8.63 10.58
C VAL A 19 -3.43 -7.30 10.27
N ILE A 20 -2.70 -6.18 10.37
CA ILE A 20 -3.21 -4.84 10.05
C ILE A 20 -3.71 -4.77 8.61
N LYS A 21 -2.95 -5.30 7.66
CA LYS A 21 -3.32 -5.29 6.24
C LYS A 21 -4.56 -6.15 5.96
N ILE A 22 -4.66 -7.32 6.59
CA ILE A 22 -5.85 -8.20 6.49
C ILE A 22 -7.08 -7.50 7.07
N LEU A 23 -6.99 -6.94 8.28
CA LEU A 23 -8.09 -6.19 8.89
C LEU A 23 -8.51 -5.01 8.03
N SER A 24 -7.54 -4.29 7.44
CA SER A 24 -7.81 -3.15 6.54
C SER A 24 -8.49 -3.54 5.23
N ALA A 25 -8.30 -4.75 4.75
CA ALA A 25 -8.98 -5.25 3.55
C ALA A 25 -10.39 -5.77 3.88
N VAL A 26 -10.51 -6.49 5.00
CA VAL A 26 -11.73 -7.23 5.36
C VAL A 26 -12.89 -6.31 5.77
N TYR A 27 -12.67 -5.22 6.54
CA TYR A 27 -13.77 -4.36 6.99
C TYR A 27 -14.50 -3.64 5.84
N ARG A 28 -13.86 -3.46 4.70
CA ARG A 28 -14.47 -2.80 3.53
C ARG A 28 -15.59 -3.62 2.91
N ILE A 29 -15.54 -4.95 3.04
CA ILE A 29 -16.57 -5.85 2.54
C ILE A 29 -17.92 -5.62 3.27
N PRO A 30 -18.05 -5.76 4.61
CA PRO A 30 -19.27 -5.44 5.29
C PRO A 30 -19.68 -3.97 5.15
N TYR A 31 -18.73 -3.05 5.10
CA TYR A 31 -19.00 -1.63 4.91
C TYR A 31 -19.76 -1.38 3.60
N GLN A 32 -19.26 -1.90 2.48
CA GLN A 32 -19.93 -1.77 1.17
C GLN A 32 -21.22 -2.57 1.10
N ASN A 33 -21.26 -3.79 1.67
CA ASN A 33 -22.46 -4.62 1.60
C ASN A 33 -23.68 -4.00 2.30
N ILE A 34 -23.47 -3.09 3.24
CA ILE A 34 -24.51 -2.45 4.06
C ILE A 34 -24.74 -1.00 3.62
N LEU A 35 -23.70 -0.20 3.45
CA LEU A 35 -23.83 1.20 3.02
C LEU A 35 -23.92 1.35 1.49
N GLY A 36 -23.74 0.27 0.73
CA GLY A 36 -23.72 0.31 -0.73
C GLY A 36 -22.41 0.89 -1.31
N ASP A 37 -22.39 0.98 -2.64
CA ASP A 37 -21.23 1.55 -3.35
C ASP A 37 -21.10 3.05 -3.11
N THR A 38 -22.21 3.75 -2.95
CA THR A 38 -22.21 5.18 -2.60
C THR A 38 -21.62 5.44 -1.23
N GLY A 39 -21.85 4.55 -0.24
CA GLY A 39 -21.20 4.63 1.06
C GLY A 39 -19.70 4.35 0.97
N LEU A 40 -19.31 3.35 0.18
CA LEU A 40 -17.89 3.07 -0.08
C LEU A 40 -17.21 4.24 -0.80
N TYR A 41 -17.87 4.85 -1.78
CA TYR A 41 -17.42 6.07 -2.44
C TYR A 41 -17.11 7.17 -1.41
N ALA A 42 -18.09 7.55 -0.57
CA ALA A 42 -17.93 8.63 0.39
C ALA A 42 -16.70 8.40 1.30
N TYR A 43 -16.57 7.17 1.81
CA TYR A 43 -15.41 6.79 2.65
C TYR A 43 -14.08 6.86 1.88
N GLN A 44 -13.99 6.24 0.71
CA GLN A 44 -12.75 6.14 -0.07
C GLN A 44 -12.33 7.47 -0.69
N GLN A 45 -13.26 8.38 -0.93
CA GLN A 45 -12.99 9.71 -1.45
C GLN A 45 -12.14 10.54 -0.46
N VAL A 46 -12.39 10.38 0.84
CA VAL A 46 -11.69 11.12 1.90
C VAL A 46 -10.52 10.31 2.52
N TYR A 47 -10.57 8.99 2.40
CA TYR A 47 -9.55 8.09 2.97
C TYR A 47 -8.09 8.46 2.63
N PRO A 48 -7.73 8.95 1.43
CA PRO A 48 -6.36 9.35 1.12
C PRO A 48 -5.77 10.38 2.09
N ILE A 49 -6.60 11.28 2.65
CA ILE A 49 -6.18 12.28 3.64
C ILE A 49 -5.74 11.58 4.94
N VAL A 50 -6.55 10.64 5.42
CA VAL A 50 -6.23 9.83 6.62
C VAL A 50 -5.01 8.94 6.36
N ALA A 51 -4.94 8.32 5.19
CA ALA A 51 -3.85 7.43 4.80
C ALA A 51 -2.50 8.15 4.76
N LEU A 52 -2.48 9.43 4.38
CA LEU A 52 -1.27 10.27 4.46
C LEU A 52 -0.78 10.38 5.90
N GLY A 53 -1.66 10.70 6.86
CA GLY A 53 -1.34 10.75 8.29
C GLY A 53 -0.83 9.40 8.83
N MET A 54 -1.47 8.29 8.41
CA MET A 54 -1.06 6.93 8.77
C MET A 54 0.35 6.61 8.27
N ILE A 55 0.65 6.85 7.01
CA ILE A 55 1.96 6.53 6.41
C ILE A 55 3.05 7.37 7.07
N LEU A 56 2.79 8.65 7.32
CA LEU A 56 3.73 9.51 8.04
C LEU A 56 4.03 8.97 9.44
N SER A 57 3.01 8.61 10.21
CA SER A 57 3.16 8.18 11.60
C SER A 57 3.65 6.73 11.77
N MET A 58 3.37 5.84 10.80
CA MET A 58 3.76 4.42 10.87
C MET A 58 5.13 4.14 10.29
N ASN A 59 5.51 4.83 9.21
CA ASN A 59 6.68 4.47 8.41
C ASN A 59 7.69 5.62 8.24
N ALA A 60 7.26 6.76 7.70
CA ALA A 60 8.18 7.81 7.25
C ALA A 60 8.89 8.50 8.41
N ILE A 61 8.15 9.00 9.39
CA ILE A 61 8.71 9.68 10.56
C ILE A 61 9.54 8.71 11.41
N PRO A 62 9.06 7.49 11.78
CA PRO A 62 9.86 6.54 12.55
C PRO A 62 11.18 6.19 11.89
N SER A 63 11.18 5.94 10.57
CA SER A 63 12.41 5.63 9.83
C SER A 63 13.40 6.81 9.81
N ALA A 64 12.88 8.03 9.61
CA ALA A 64 13.70 9.24 9.64
C ALA A 64 14.28 9.52 11.04
N ILE A 65 13.50 9.29 12.11
CA ILE A 65 13.95 9.39 13.51
C ILE A 65 15.10 8.40 13.74
N THR A 66 14.91 7.14 13.39
CA THR A 66 15.95 6.11 13.55
C THR A 66 17.24 6.47 12.82
N GLN A 67 17.14 6.99 11.61
CA GLN A 67 18.29 7.34 10.79
C GLN A 67 19.02 8.61 11.27
N ASN A 68 18.30 9.66 11.68
CA ASN A 68 18.86 10.98 11.92
C ASN A 68 19.01 11.33 13.40
N ILE A 69 18.09 10.89 14.25
CA ILE A 69 18.01 11.28 15.67
C ILE A 69 18.44 10.16 16.60
N GLY A 70 18.15 8.90 16.27
CA GLY A 70 18.50 7.74 17.09
C GLY A 70 19.96 7.65 17.51
N LYS A 71 20.87 8.16 16.66
CA LYS A 71 22.31 8.20 16.93
C LYS A 71 22.72 9.09 18.10
N TYR A 72 21.90 10.07 18.47
CA TYR A 72 22.23 11.01 19.56
C TYR A 72 21.89 10.47 20.95
N HIS A 73 21.02 9.47 21.05
CA HIS A 73 20.54 8.88 22.32
C HIS A 73 20.13 9.91 23.37
N SER A 74 19.54 11.04 22.94
CA SER A 74 19.22 12.20 23.78
C SER A 74 17.72 12.39 23.89
N ASP A 75 17.18 12.38 25.11
CA ASP A 75 15.77 12.65 25.37
C ASP A 75 15.34 14.04 24.84
N GLU A 76 16.25 15.03 24.90
CA GLU A 76 16.03 16.37 24.37
C GLU A 76 15.82 16.37 22.85
N ALA A 77 16.61 15.58 22.10
CA ALA A 77 16.49 15.48 20.65
C ALA A 77 15.13 14.91 20.24
N TYR A 78 14.66 13.89 20.95
CA TYR A 78 13.32 13.32 20.73
C TYR A 78 12.22 14.32 21.13
N ALA A 79 12.33 15.01 22.27
CA ALA A 79 11.36 16.01 22.68
C ALA A 79 11.23 17.17 21.67
N LYS A 80 12.36 17.68 21.15
CA LYS A 80 12.39 18.67 20.07
C LYS A 80 11.74 18.13 18.80
N ALA A 81 12.04 16.89 18.41
CA ALA A 81 11.44 16.28 17.23
C ALA A 81 9.90 16.15 17.40
N VAL A 82 9.40 15.74 18.57
CA VAL A 82 7.96 15.74 18.84
C VAL A 82 7.38 17.13 18.67
N ALA A 83 7.96 18.16 19.30
CA ALA A 83 7.46 19.53 19.24
C ALA A 83 7.37 20.06 17.81
N TYR A 84 8.43 19.88 17.00
CA TYR A 84 8.44 20.36 15.61
C TYR A 84 7.50 19.61 14.68
N ILE A 85 7.50 18.28 14.73
CA ILE A 85 6.62 17.48 13.87
C ILE A 85 5.17 17.67 14.28
N GLN A 86 4.92 17.80 15.59
CA GLN A 86 3.59 18.07 16.13
C GLN A 86 3.06 19.43 15.69
N LEU A 87 3.92 20.47 15.70
CA LEU A 87 3.57 21.79 15.18
C LEU A 87 3.22 21.71 13.68
N VAL A 88 4.01 21.03 12.88
CA VAL A 88 3.71 20.81 11.45
C VAL A 88 2.38 20.06 11.28
N GLY A 89 2.14 19.02 12.09
CA GLY A 89 0.87 18.28 12.08
C GLY A 89 -0.33 19.17 12.40
N ILE A 90 -0.22 20.04 13.42
CA ILE A 90 -1.27 20.99 13.77
C ILE A 90 -1.50 22.01 12.64
N LEU A 91 -0.45 22.50 12.00
CA LEU A 91 -0.60 23.41 10.84
C LEU A 91 -1.32 22.73 9.68
N ILE A 92 -0.98 21.48 9.38
CA ILE A 92 -1.66 20.68 8.34
C ILE A 92 -3.14 20.47 8.73
N PHE A 93 -3.40 20.12 10.00
CA PHE A 93 -4.77 19.99 10.52
C PHE A 93 -5.57 21.27 10.29
N ILE A 94 -5.06 22.43 10.74
CA ILE A 94 -5.74 23.72 10.60
C ILE A 94 -5.99 24.02 9.12
N ALA A 95 -4.99 23.84 8.26
CA ALA A 95 -5.13 24.09 6.83
C ALA A 95 -6.23 23.23 6.20
N ILE A 96 -6.23 21.91 6.42
CA ILE A 96 -7.24 21.00 5.87
C ILE A 96 -8.61 21.31 6.47
N PHE A 97 -8.70 21.58 7.78
CA PHE A 97 -9.97 21.86 8.46
C PHE A 97 -10.63 23.15 7.95
N VAL A 98 -9.88 24.23 7.83
CA VAL A 98 -10.36 25.53 7.33
C VAL A 98 -10.76 25.46 5.85
N PHE A 99 -9.96 24.78 5.04
CA PHE A 99 -10.22 24.65 3.60
C PHE A 99 -11.05 23.41 3.24
N ALA A 100 -11.64 22.70 4.20
CA ALA A 100 -12.39 21.46 3.98
C ALA A 100 -13.51 21.61 2.95
N ASN A 101 -14.28 22.70 3.01
CA ASN A 101 -15.34 22.99 2.04
C ASN A 101 -14.78 23.20 0.62
N ASN A 102 -13.68 23.93 0.48
CA ASN A 102 -13.03 24.13 -0.80
C ASN A 102 -12.51 22.82 -1.38
N ILE A 103 -11.92 21.97 -0.54
CA ILE A 103 -11.43 20.63 -0.93
C ILE A 103 -12.60 19.74 -1.36
N ALA A 104 -13.71 19.73 -0.62
CA ALA A 104 -14.92 18.99 -0.97
C ALA A 104 -15.47 19.41 -2.36
N HIS A 105 -15.58 20.70 -2.61
CA HIS A 105 -15.97 21.21 -3.92
C HIS A 105 -14.94 20.90 -5.02
N MET A 106 -13.66 20.89 -4.71
CA MET A 106 -12.62 20.43 -5.65
C MET A 106 -12.77 18.93 -5.98
N MET A 107 -13.24 18.13 -5.04
CA MET A 107 -13.54 16.71 -5.25
C MET A 107 -14.86 16.46 -5.99
N GLY A 108 -15.66 17.50 -6.21
CA GLY A 108 -16.95 17.44 -6.93
C GLY A 108 -18.15 17.06 -6.06
N ASP A 109 -18.00 17.04 -4.74
CA ASP A 109 -19.06 16.69 -3.79
C ASP A 109 -18.92 17.50 -2.49
N GLY A 110 -19.75 18.55 -2.33
CA GLY A 110 -19.75 19.41 -1.15
C GLY A 110 -20.15 18.71 0.16
N HIS A 111 -20.89 17.60 0.09
CA HIS A 111 -21.33 16.84 1.28
C HIS A 111 -20.16 16.15 2.01
N LEU A 112 -18.99 16.04 1.38
CA LEU A 112 -17.78 15.49 2.00
C LEU A 112 -17.13 16.42 3.04
N THR A 113 -17.57 17.68 3.15
CA THR A 113 -16.94 18.67 4.05
C THR A 113 -16.78 18.17 5.49
N PRO A 114 -17.81 17.62 6.18
CA PRO A 114 -17.65 17.11 7.55
C PRO A 114 -16.68 15.93 7.64
N MET A 115 -16.64 15.10 6.61
CA MET A 115 -15.72 13.95 6.54
C MET A 115 -14.27 14.42 6.39
N ILE A 116 -14.01 15.47 5.58
CA ILE A 116 -12.67 16.04 5.41
C ILE A 116 -12.20 16.71 6.70
N GLN A 117 -13.11 17.41 7.41
CA GLN A 117 -12.84 17.98 8.72
C GLN A 117 -12.48 16.88 9.74
N ALA A 118 -13.24 15.79 9.75
CA ALA A 118 -12.94 14.62 10.58
C ALA A 118 -11.57 13.98 10.25
N ALA A 119 -11.25 13.86 8.95
CA ALA A 119 -9.97 13.31 8.49
C ALA A 119 -8.78 14.17 8.92
N SER A 120 -8.94 15.50 8.93
CA SER A 120 -7.89 16.42 9.33
C SER A 120 -7.42 16.23 10.77
N LEU A 121 -8.32 15.82 11.68
CA LEU A 121 -7.99 15.57 13.09
C LEU A 121 -6.90 14.50 13.28
N SER A 122 -6.74 13.59 12.32
CA SER A 122 -5.68 12.57 12.36
C SER A 122 -4.28 13.18 12.40
N PHE A 123 -4.08 14.37 11.82
CA PHE A 123 -2.78 15.06 11.80
C PHE A 123 -2.35 15.59 13.16
N ILE A 124 -3.28 15.76 14.12
CA ILE A 124 -2.97 16.19 15.50
C ILE A 124 -2.05 15.18 16.21
N PHE A 125 -2.00 13.92 15.78
CA PHE A 125 -1.25 12.87 16.48
C PHE A 125 0.02 12.42 15.74
N ILE A 126 0.31 12.91 14.52
CA ILE A 126 1.40 12.38 13.70
C ILE A 126 2.78 12.57 14.32
N GLY A 127 3.00 13.71 15.00
CA GLY A 127 4.29 14.01 15.65
C GLY A 127 4.55 13.04 16.80
N MET A 128 3.57 12.90 17.68
CA MET A 128 3.65 12.02 18.84
C MET A 128 3.84 10.57 18.43
N LEU A 129 2.95 10.05 17.58
CA LEU A 129 3.02 8.67 17.09
C LEU A 129 4.32 8.36 16.36
N GLY A 130 4.68 9.22 15.40
CA GLY A 130 5.85 8.98 14.55
C GLY A 130 7.16 9.01 15.33
N VAL A 131 7.32 9.98 16.23
CA VAL A 131 8.56 10.10 17.01
C VAL A 131 8.66 9.03 18.07
N LEU A 132 7.57 8.70 18.79
CA LEU A 132 7.59 7.65 19.81
C LEU A 132 7.86 6.28 19.19
N ARG A 133 7.24 5.95 18.07
CA ARG A 133 7.54 4.72 17.30
C ARG A 133 9.01 4.71 16.86
N GLY A 134 9.52 5.82 16.35
CA GLY A 134 10.92 5.96 15.95
C GLY A 134 11.91 5.82 17.10
N TYR A 135 11.57 6.31 18.28
CA TYR A 135 12.36 6.13 19.50
C TYR A 135 12.56 4.65 19.82
N TYR A 136 11.46 3.87 19.92
CA TYR A 136 11.55 2.44 20.20
C TYR A 136 12.28 1.67 19.09
N GLN A 137 12.05 2.02 17.83
CA GLN A 137 12.77 1.42 16.70
C GLN A 137 14.27 1.70 16.75
N SER A 138 14.69 2.91 17.12
CA SER A 138 16.10 3.26 17.28
C SER A 138 16.78 2.53 18.43
N ALA A 139 16.01 2.14 19.46
CA ALA A 139 16.44 1.29 20.57
C ALA A 139 16.37 -0.21 20.25
N ASN A 140 16.14 -0.60 18.97
CA ASN A 140 15.93 -1.99 18.53
C ASN A 140 14.72 -2.70 19.19
N ASN A 141 13.79 -1.96 19.77
CA ASN A 141 12.55 -2.50 20.30
C ASN A 141 11.42 -2.32 19.29
N MET A 142 11.22 -3.31 18.42
CA MET A 142 10.17 -3.29 17.40
C MET A 142 8.80 -3.73 17.94
N THR A 143 8.76 -4.35 19.12
CA THR A 143 7.52 -4.89 19.71
C THR A 143 6.54 -3.79 20.12
N VAL A 144 7.01 -2.72 20.78
CA VAL A 144 6.16 -1.63 21.23
C VAL A 144 5.51 -0.88 20.06
N PRO A 145 6.23 -0.47 19.00
CA PRO A 145 5.62 0.04 17.78
C PRO A 145 4.60 -0.89 17.14
N ALA A 146 4.93 -2.19 17.04
CA ALA A 146 4.03 -3.18 16.45
C ALA A 146 2.70 -3.28 17.21
N ILE A 147 2.72 -3.39 18.53
CA ILE A 147 1.51 -3.42 19.35
C ILE A 147 0.72 -2.12 19.20
N SER A 148 1.39 -0.95 19.20
CA SER A 148 0.73 0.34 19.01
C SER A 148 -0.05 0.41 17.69
N GLN A 149 0.50 -0.15 16.61
CA GLN A 149 -0.15 -0.21 15.30
C GLN A 149 -1.35 -1.17 15.30
N VAL A 150 -1.25 -2.30 16.00
CA VAL A 150 -2.39 -3.24 16.15
C VAL A 150 -3.52 -2.59 16.95
N ILE A 151 -3.22 -1.91 18.07
CA ILE A 151 -4.21 -1.18 18.86
C ILE A 151 -4.94 -0.15 18.00
N GLU A 152 -4.20 0.65 17.25
CA GLU A 152 -4.76 1.64 16.32
C GLU A 152 -5.74 0.99 15.34
N GLN A 153 -5.34 -0.14 14.75
CA GLN A 153 -6.15 -0.82 13.75
C GLN A 153 -7.40 -1.49 14.35
N VAL A 154 -7.27 -2.13 15.52
CA VAL A 154 -8.38 -2.77 16.22
C VAL A 154 -9.44 -1.74 16.63
N ILE A 155 -9.02 -0.61 17.19
CA ILE A 155 -9.93 0.48 17.55
C ILE A 155 -10.63 1.02 16.31
N ARG A 156 -9.90 1.30 15.24
CA ARG A 156 -10.44 1.82 13.99
C ARG A 156 -11.48 0.88 13.40
N VAL A 157 -11.14 -0.40 13.23
CA VAL A 157 -12.06 -1.39 12.65
C VAL A 157 -13.25 -1.63 13.55
N GLY A 158 -13.05 -1.69 14.87
CA GLY A 158 -14.14 -1.83 15.84
C GLY A 158 -15.16 -0.70 15.73
N ILE A 159 -14.72 0.56 15.68
CA ILE A 159 -15.60 1.72 15.53
C ILE A 159 -16.31 1.70 14.17
N ILE A 160 -15.62 1.34 13.09
CA ILE A 160 -16.24 1.22 11.76
C ILE A 160 -17.36 0.17 11.78
N ILE A 161 -17.14 -0.99 12.40
CA ILE A 161 -18.17 -2.04 12.53
C ILE A 161 -19.36 -1.52 13.35
N VAL A 162 -19.12 -0.84 14.48
CA VAL A 162 -20.18 -0.21 15.28
C VAL A 162 -20.94 0.83 14.45
N THR A 163 -20.25 1.64 13.66
CA THR A 163 -20.87 2.63 12.76
C THR A 163 -21.80 1.95 11.75
N ILE A 164 -21.41 0.82 11.17
CA ILE A 164 -22.23 0.05 10.23
C ILE A 164 -23.53 -0.42 10.91
N VAL A 165 -23.45 -0.91 12.14
CA VAL A 165 -24.63 -1.36 12.90
C VAL A 165 -25.57 -0.19 13.20
N ILE A 166 -25.02 0.94 13.68
CA ILE A 166 -25.82 2.14 13.99
C ILE A 166 -26.44 2.75 12.72
N PHE A 167 -25.76 2.70 11.58
CA PHE A 167 -26.28 3.16 10.30
C PHE A 167 -27.59 2.47 9.94
N VAL A 168 -27.65 1.15 10.10
CA VAL A 168 -28.87 0.36 9.82
C VAL A 168 -30.00 0.72 10.78
N ASP A 169 -29.69 0.95 12.07
CA ASP A 169 -30.69 1.21 13.12
C ASP A 169 -31.23 2.65 13.09
N ARG A 170 -30.37 3.63 12.83
CA ARG A 170 -30.68 5.07 12.97
C ARG A 170 -31.10 5.76 11.67
N GLY A 171 -30.97 5.11 10.51
CA GLY A 171 -31.28 5.71 9.22
C GLY A 171 -30.36 6.90 8.87
N TRP A 172 -29.11 6.86 9.27
CA TRP A 172 -28.12 7.88 8.94
C TRP A 172 -27.90 7.98 7.42
N THR A 173 -27.44 9.16 6.98
CA THR A 173 -26.92 9.32 5.62
C THR A 173 -25.57 8.65 5.47
N ILE A 174 -25.17 8.33 4.24
CA ILE A 174 -23.83 7.78 3.94
C ILE A 174 -22.69 8.71 4.41
N TYR A 175 -22.93 10.02 4.41
CA TYR A 175 -21.94 11.03 4.84
C TYR A 175 -21.79 11.10 6.37
N GLU A 176 -22.90 10.95 7.11
CA GLU A 176 -22.86 10.89 8.58
C GLU A 176 -22.13 9.61 9.04
N ALA A 177 -22.51 8.46 8.51
CA ALA A 177 -21.81 7.20 8.76
C ALA A 177 -20.33 7.28 8.34
N GLY A 178 -20.06 7.84 7.17
CA GLY A 178 -18.71 8.09 6.67
C GLY A 178 -17.88 8.98 7.58
N THR A 179 -18.47 10.03 8.15
CA THR A 179 -17.78 10.94 9.08
C THR A 179 -17.31 10.19 10.33
N ILE A 180 -18.17 9.36 10.93
CA ILE A 180 -17.78 8.56 12.10
C ILE A 180 -16.77 7.48 11.74
N ALA A 181 -16.93 6.83 10.59
CA ALA A 181 -15.96 5.85 10.09
C ALA A 181 -14.56 6.47 9.85
N ILE A 182 -14.48 7.72 9.41
CA ILE A 182 -13.23 8.47 9.26
C ILE A 182 -12.66 8.87 10.63
N LEU A 183 -13.50 9.36 11.55
CA LEU A 183 -13.10 9.68 12.94
C LEU A 183 -12.53 8.47 13.68
N ALA A 184 -12.95 7.26 13.34
CA ALA A 184 -12.41 6.03 13.90
C ALA A 184 -10.88 5.95 13.81
N SER A 185 -10.29 6.50 12.73
CA SER A 185 -8.83 6.56 12.58
C SER A 185 -8.18 7.51 13.60
N THR A 186 -8.79 8.66 13.85
CA THR A 186 -8.31 9.63 14.85
C THR A 186 -8.39 9.04 16.26
N ILE A 187 -9.47 8.33 16.58
CA ILE A 187 -9.62 7.66 17.89
C ILE A 187 -8.60 6.51 18.01
N GLY A 188 -8.34 5.78 16.93
CA GLY A 188 -7.28 4.79 16.87
C GLY A 188 -5.89 5.39 17.14
N PHE A 189 -5.59 6.57 16.55
CA PHE A 189 -4.34 7.31 16.80
C PHE A 189 -4.23 7.76 18.25
N LEU A 190 -5.33 8.23 18.84
CA LEU A 190 -5.38 8.59 20.27
C LEU A 190 -5.06 7.38 21.16
N GLY A 191 -5.74 6.25 20.95
CA GLY A 191 -5.50 5.03 21.73
C GLY A 191 -4.07 4.52 21.60
N SER A 192 -3.52 4.54 20.39
CA SER A 192 -2.12 4.19 20.14
C SER A 192 -1.13 5.16 20.81
N SER A 193 -1.46 6.46 20.82
CA SER A 193 -0.64 7.48 21.51
C SER A 193 -0.62 7.27 23.02
N ILE A 194 -1.78 6.99 23.62
CA ILE A 194 -1.88 6.68 25.06
C ILE A 194 -1.02 5.46 25.41
N TYR A 195 -1.11 4.39 24.61
CA TYR A 195 -0.30 3.19 24.81
C TYR A 195 1.21 3.50 24.77
N LEU A 196 1.68 4.26 23.76
CA LEU A 196 3.09 4.60 23.61
C LEU A 196 3.61 5.48 24.76
N VAL A 197 2.82 6.45 25.22
CA VAL A 197 3.19 7.33 26.34
C VAL A 197 3.22 6.56 27.66
N ALA A 198 2.28 5.64 27.89
CA ALA A 198 2.22 4.81 29.10
C ALA A 198 3.50 3.96 29.30
N HIS A 199 4.22 3.63 28.22
CA HIS A 199 5.50 2.92 28.27
C HIS A 199 6.70 3.83 28.64
N ARG A 200 6.48 5.12 28.95
CA ARG A 200 7.48 6.10 29.41
C ARG A 200 8.74 6.12 28.54
N PRO A 201 8.66 6.51 27.27
CA PRO A 201 9.76 6.38 26.31
C PRO A 201 10.97 7.23 26.70
N PHE A 202 10.76 8.49 27.07
CA PHE A 202 11.79 9.44 27.50
C PHE A 202 11.19 10.57 28.33
N LYS A 203 12.06 11.37 28.98
CA LYS A 203 11.64 12.53 29.75
C LYS A 203 11.42 13.73 28.82
N PHE A 204 10.19 14.26 28.80
CA PHE A 204 9.87 15.48 28.06
C PHE A 204 10.46 16.72 28.78
N LYS A 205 11.79 16.78 28.95
CA LYS A 205 12.47 17.96 29.47
C LYS A 205 13.15 18.68 28.30
N MET A 206 12.75 19.92 28.04
CA MET A 206 13.53 20.85 27.20
C MET A 206 14.63 21.45 28.05
N VAL A 207 15.79 20.81 28.07
CA VAL A 207 17.00 21.34 28.70
C VAL A 207 17.91 21.89 27.60
N ASN A 208 18.62 22.97 27.88
CA ASN A 208 19.43 23.71 26.91
C ASN A 208 20.53 22.88 26.20
N ASN A 209 20.28 22.61 24.96
CA ASN A 209 21.15 22.76 23.78
C ASN A 209 22.44 21.94 23.67
N THR A 210 22.35 20.59 23.51
CA THR A 210 23.54 19.81 23.07
C THR A 210 23.36 19.07 21.74
N ALA A 211 22.14 18.75 21.30
CA ALA A 211 21.91 18.02 20.06
C ALA A 211 21.57 18.97 18.89
N LYS A 212 22.54 19.23 18.00
CA LYS A 212 22.30 19.97 16.75
C LYS A 212 21.65 19.05 15.72
N ILE A 213 20.30 19.01 15.68
CA ILE A 213 19.57 18.29 14.65
C ILE A 213 19.68 19.08 13.33
N VAL A 214 20.11 18.41 12.25
CA VAL A 214 20.13 19.00 10.90
C VAL A 214 18.73 18.86 10.31
N TRP A 215 17.84 19.80 10.59
CA TRP A 215 16.42 19.77 10.23
C TRP A 215 16.16 19.56 8.74
N LYS A 216 16.96 20.17 7.86
CA LYS A 216 16.84 19.99 6.42
C LYS A 216 17.04 18.54 6.01
N GLN A 217 18.08 17.89 6.55
CA GLN A 217 18.37 16.48 6.27
C GLN A 217 17.28 15.57 6.84
N PHE A 218 16.79 15.88 8.03
CA PHE A 218 15.72 15.15 8.68
C PHE A 218 14.41 15.24 7.89
N ALA A 219 13.99 16.44 7.47
CA ALA A 219 12.80 16.64 6.64
C ALA A 219 12.91 15.91 5.28
N LEU A 220 14.09 15.97 4.64
CA LEU A 220 14.35 15.25 3.39
C LEU A 220 14.24 13.73 3.60
N SER A 221 14.73 13.20 4.72
CA SER A 221 14.60 11.78 5.04
C SER A 221 13.12 11.37 5.21
N ILE A 222 12.31 12.18 5.92
CA ILE A 222 10.87 11.94 6.02
C ILE A 222 10.24 11.87 4.64
N LEU A 223 10.56 12.83 3.76
CA LEU A 223 10.01 12.89 2.41
C LEU A 223 10.41 11.65 1.58
N ILE A 224 11.67 11.23 1.62
CA ILE A 224 12.17 10.05 0.90
C ILE A 224 11.46 8.77 1.37
N PHE A 225 11.31 8.58 2.69
CA PHE A 225 10.61 7.43 3.23
C PHE A 225 9.10 7.46 2.96
N ALA A 226 8.49 8.66 2.97
CA ALA A 226 7.07 8.82 2.66
C ALA A 226 6.76 8.46 1.20
N ILE A 227 7.55 8.94 0.24
CA ILE A 227 7.31 8.75 -1.19
C ILE A 227 7.16 7.30 -1.57
N SER A 228 8.02 6.41 -1.05
CA SER A 228 7.97 4.98 -1.38
C SER A 228 6.67 4.29 -0.93
N GLN A 229 6.02 4.83 0.07
CA GLN A 229 4.77 4.28 0.61
C GLN A 229 3.52 5.00 0.09
N LEU A 230 3.68 6.23 -0.41
CA LEU A 230 2.58 7.10 -0.83
C LEU A 230 2.13 6.90 -2.28
N ILE A 231 2.82 6.07 -3.09
CA ILE A 231 2.52 5.94 -4.52
C ILE A 231 1.03 5.71 -4.76
N VAL A 232 0.47 4.67 -4.18
CA VAL A 232 -0.95 4.32 -4.38
C VAL A 232 -1.86 5.44 -3.88
N ILE A 233 -1.54 6.03 -2.74
CA ILE A 233 -2.34 7.10 -2.13
C ILE A 233 -2.32 8.38 -2.98
N LEU A 234 -1.17 8.77 -3.52
CA LEU A 234 -1.07 9.96 -4.38
C LEU A 234 -1.86 9.80 -5.68
N TRP A 235 -1.87 8.59 -6.26
CA TRP A 235 -2.72 8.27 -7.41
C TRP A 235 -4.22 8.35 -7.05
N GLN A 236 -4.60 7.85 -5.86
CA GLN A 236 -5.98 7.96 -5.36
C GLN A 236 -6.40 9.42 -5.08
N VAL A 237 -5.48 10.29 -4.60
CA VAL A 237 -5.76 11.73 -4.44
C VAL A 237 -6.16 12.36 -5.78
N ILE A 238 -5.42 12.04 -6.86
CA ILE A 238 -5.78 12.54 -8.20
C ILE A 238 -7.14 12.00 -8.64
N ASP A 239 -7.42 10.72 -8.40
CA ASP A 239 -8.71 10.12 -8.69
C ASP A 239 -9.85 10.83 -7.92
N SER A 240 -9.61 11.13 -6.63
CA SER A 240 -10.60 11.83 -5.79
C SER A 240 -10.95 13.25 -6.31
N VAL A 241 -10.00 13.94 -6.92
CA VAL A 241 -10.23 15.31 -7.43
C VAL A 241 -10.78 15.31 -8.87
N THR A 242 -10.52 14.26 -9.66
CA THR A 242 -10.78 14.30 -11.11
C THR A 242 -11.97 13.48 -11.56
N ILE A 243 -12.25 12.30 -10.96
CA ILE A 243 -13.22 11.35 -11.52
C ILE A 243 -14.63 11.92 -11.53
N ILE A 244 -15.16 12.36 -10.39
CA ILE A 244 -16.54 12.86 -10.29
C ILE A 244 -16.76 14.05 -11.24
N LYS A 245 -15.86 15.04 -11.22
CA LYS A 245 -15.96 16.20 -12.11
C LYS A 245 -15.88 15.84 -13.59
N SER A 246 -15.03 14.87 -13.94
CA SER A 246 -14.89 14.45 -15.35
C SER A 246 -16.11 13.68 -15.83
N LEU A 247 -16.75 12.85 -14.99
CA LEU A 247 -18.00 12.16 -15.30
C LEU A 247 -19.16 13.16 -15.43
N GLN A 248 -19.27 14.13 -14.52
CA GLN A 248 -20.29 15.19 -14.61
C GLN A 248 -20.10 16.05 -15.87
N ALA A 249 -18.88 16.30 -16.30
CA ALA A 249 -18.58 17.08 -17.52
C ALA A 249 -19.11 16.39 -18.80
N ILE A 250 -19.30 15.07 -18.79
CA ILE A 250 -19.95 14.31 -19.88
C ILE A 250 -21.44 14.02 -19.58
N ARG A 251 -22.05 14.80 -18.69
CA ARG A 251 -23.45 14.74 -18.31
C ARG A 251 -23.91 13.45 -17.62
N VAL A 252 -22.99 12.71 -16.98
CA VAL A 252 -23.39 11.60 -16.09
C VAL A 252 -24.06 12.20 -14.85
N PRO A 253 -25.27 11.76 -14.47
CA PRO A 253 -25.94 12.23 -13.25
C PRO A 253 -25.08 11.98 -12.02
N PHE A 254 -25.16 12.86 -11.01
CA PHE A 254 -24.32 12.79 -9.82
C PHE A 254 -24.43 11.44 -9.09
N ASP A 255 -25.65 10.92 -8.90
CA ASP A 255 -25.91 9.67 -8.22
C ASP A 255 -25.29 8.47 -8.95
N VAL A 256 -25.29 8.50 -10.29
CA VAL A 256 -24.64 7.47 -11.11
C VAL A 256 -23.12 7.60 -10.99
N ALA A 257 -22.58 8.82 -11.05
CA ALA A 257 -21.15 9.08 -10.95
C ALA A 257 -20.55 8.59 -9.62
N ILE A 258 -21.23 8.85 -8.48
CA ILE A 258 -20.79 8.40 -7.17
C ILE A 258 -20.90 6.86 -7.02
N THR A 259 -21.91 6.26 -7.63
CA THR A 259 -22.07 4.79 -7.64
C THR A 259 -20.96 4.13 -8.46
N GLU A 260 -20.71 4.58 -9.70
CA GLU A 260 -19.60 4.06 -10.53
C GLU A 260 -18.24 4.25 -9.84
N LYS A 261 -18.02 5.41 -9.21
CA LYS A 261 -16.79 5.66 -8.44
C LYS A 261 -16.67 4.72 -7.26
N GLY A 262 -17.77 4.41 -6.55
CA GLY A 262 -17.80 3.43 -5.46
C GLY A 262 -17.42 2.02 -5.93
N VAL A 263 -17.97 1.59 -7.08
CA VAL A 263 -17.57 0.31 -7.71
C VAL A 263 -16.09 0.32 -8.09
N TYR A 264 -15.60 1.39 -8.70
CA TYR A 264 -14.17 1.56 -9.01
C TYR A 264 -13.30 1.46 -7.76
N ASP A 265 -13.73 2.04 -6.64
CA ASP A 265 -13.00 2.05 -5.37
C ASP A 265 -12.91 0.67 -4.69
N ARG A 266 -13.77 -0.31 -5.05
CA ARG A 266 -13.60 -1.72 -4.66
C ARG A 266 -12.23 -2.25 -5.10
N GLY A 267 -11.76 -1.80 -6.27
CA GLY A 267 -10.46 -2.16 -6.83
C GLY A 267 -9.29 -1.85 -5.89
N ALA A 268 -9.38 -0.80 -5.09
CA ALA A 268 -8.34 -0.47 -4.11
C ALA A 268 -8.14 -1.58 -3.08
N SER A 269 -9.21 -2.30 -2.68
CA SER A 269 -9.12 -3.44 -1.76
C SER A 269 -8.40 -4.62 -2.40
N PHE A 270 -8.73 -4.94 -3.65
CA PHE A 270 -8.09 -6.03 -4.40
C PHE A 270 -6.60 -5.72 -4.69
N ILE A 271 -6.29 -4.48 -5.09
CA ILE A 271 -4.90 -4.03 -5.28
C ILE A 271 -4.11 -4.18 -3.98
N GLN A 272 -4.68 -3.78 -2.86
CA GLN A 272 -4.03 -3.90 -1.55
C GLN A 272 -3.73 -5.37 -1.20
N MET A 273 -4.65 -6.31 -1.47
CA MET A 273 -4.41 -7.75 -1.30
C MET A 273 -3.24 -8.24 -2.18
N GLY A 274 -3.22 -7.86 -3.44
CA GLY A 274 -2.12 -8.19 -4.36
C GLY A 274 -0.78 -7.65 -3.87
N LEU A 275 -0.74 -6.39 -3.42
CA LEU A 275 0.48 -5.74 -2.94
C LEU A 275 1.02 -6.34 -1.63
N ILE A 276 0.17 -6.91 -0.76
CA ILE A 276 0.62 -7.63 0.43
C ILE A 276 1.53 -8.79 0.04
N VAL A 277 1.07 -9.60 -0.92
CA VAL A 277 1.82 -10.76 -1.40
C VAL A 277 3.12 -10.32 -2.07
N THR A 278 3.03 -9.40 -3.02
CA THR A 278 4.19 -8.99 -3.82
C THR A 278 5.28 -8.33 -2.98
N THR A 279 4.94 -7.41 -2.09
CA THR A 279 5.94 -6.69 -1.26
C THR A 279 6.62 -7.59 -0.26
N THR A 280 5.89 -8.56 0.34
CA THR A 280 6.45 -9.49 1.32
C THR A 280 7.59 -10.33 0.71
N PHE A 281 7.41 -10.81 -0.50
CA PHE A 281 8.40 -11.68 -1.16
C PHE A 281 9.51 -10.87 -1.85
N SER A 282 9.17 -9.75 -2.46
CA SER A 282 10.10 -8.97 -3.27
C SER A 282 11.24 -8.35 -2.45
N PHE A 283 10.96 -7.87 -1.24
CA PHE A 283 11.95 -7.18 -0.43
C PHE A 283 12.88 -8.09 0.39
N ALA A 284 12.71 -9.42 0.30
CA ALA A 284 13.52 -10.37 1.06
C ALA A 284 15.04 -10.25 0.81
N LEU A 285 15.45 -9.80 -0.38
CA LEU A 285 16.86 -9.68 -0.77
C LEU A 285 17.48 -8.30 -0.52
N ILE A 286 16.69 -7.30 -0.12
CA ILE A 286 17.21 -5.93 0.09
C ILE A 286 18.30 -5.86 1.18
N PRO A 287 18.20 -6.57 2.32
CA PRO A 287 19.30 -6.60 3.29
C PRO A 287 20.61 -7.13 2.70
N LEU A 288 20.55 -8.23 1.94
CA LEU A 288 21.73 -8.83 1.30
C LEU A 288 22.34 -7.89 0.23
N LEU A 289 21.49 -7.17 -0.50
CA LEU A 289 21.93 -6.13 -1.43
C LEU A 289 22.65 -5.00 -0.69
N SER A 290 22.09 -4.54 0.42
CA SER A 290 22.69 -3.48 1.24
C SER A 290 24.08 -3.87 1.77
N ASP A 291 24.23 -5.13 2.19
CA ASP A 291 25.52 -5.64 2.64
C ASP A 291 26.54 -5.78 1.48
N ALA A 292 26.08 -6.23 0.29
CA ALA A 292 26.93 -6.27 -0.90
C ALA A 292 27.43 -4.88 -1.32
N ILE A 293 26.59 -3.85 -1.16
CA ILE A 293 26.95 -2.43 -1.41
C ILE A 293 28.02 -1.97 -0.41
N LYS A 294 27.84 -2.24 0.89
CA LYS A 294 28.84 -1.91 1.92
C LYS A 294 30.19 -2.57 1.66
N MET A 295 30.17 -3.80 1.15
CA MET A 295 31.39 -4.55 0.77
C MET A 295 31.98 -4.11 -0.57
N ASN A 296 31.34 -3.17 -1.27
CA ASN A 296 31.68 -2.72 -2.62
C ASN A 296 31.85 -3.87 -3.64
N ASN A 297 31.04 -4.94 -3.48
CA ASN A 297 31.10 -6.13 -4.33
C ASN A 297 30.09 -6.03 -5.46
N GLN A 298 30.54 -5.51 -6.62
CA GLN A 298 29.69 -5.27 -7.79
C GLN A 298 29.01 -6.56 -8.33
N VAL A 299 29.70 -7.71 -8.23
CA VAL A 299 29.16 -8.99 -8.71
C VAL A 299 27.97 -9.43 -7.85
N LEU A 300 28.08 -9.32 -6.54
CA LEU A 300 26.98 -9.65 -5.62
C LEU A 300 25.83 -8.63 -5.75
N MET A 301 26.15 -7.35 -5.90
CA MET A 301 25.13 -6.30 -6.11
C MET A 301 24.28 -6.59 -7.34
N ASN A 302 24.88 -6.85 -8.50
CA ASN A 302 24.18 -7.18 -9.74
C ASN A 302 23.36 -8.47 -9.60
N ARG A 303 23.91 -9.47 -8.92
CA ARG A 303 23.23 -10.74 -8.69
C ARG A 303 21.99 -10.60 -7.83
N TYR A 304 22.07 -9.87 -6.70
CA TYR A 304 20.92 -9.67 -5.82
C TYR A 304 19.88 -8.75 -6.45
N ALA A 305 20.27 -7.69 -7.15
CA ALA A 305 19.37 -6.82 -7.89
C ALA A 305 18.60 -7.60 -8.99
N ASN A 306 19.31 -8.39 -9.78
CA ASN A 306 18.70 -9.22 -10.84
C ASN A 306 17.73 -10.26 -10.27
N ALA A 307 18.09 -10.93 -9.16
CA ALA A 307 17.22 -11.89 -8.50
C ALA A 307 15.98 -11.22 -7.91
N SER A 308 16.12 -10.07 -7.25
CA SER A 308 15.01 -9.31 -6.69
C SER A 308 14.01 -8.88 -7.77
N LEU A 309 14.49 -8.36 -8.90
CA LEU A 309 13.64 -7.97 -10.03
C LEU A 309 12.91 -9.15 -10.64
N LYS A 310 13.59 -10.28 -10.88
CA LYS A 310 12.95 -11.49 -11.42
C LYS A 310 11.86 -12.03 -10.47
N ILE A 311 12.14 -12.08 -9.17
CA ILE A 311 11.17 -12.52 -8.17
C ILE A 311 9.98 -11.56 -8.16
N THR A 312 10.22 -10.25 -8.18
CA THR A 312 9.15 -9.25 -8.21
C THR A 312 8.30 -9.36 -9.46
N ILE A 313 8.89 -9.46 -10.65
CA ILE A 313 8.16 -9.66 -11.91
C ILE A 313 7.28 -10.92 -11.83
N LEU A 314 7.85 -12.04 -11.41
CA LEU A 314 7.13 -13.31 -11.36
C LEU A 314 5.93 -13.24 -10.40
N ILE A 315 6.14 -12.74 -9.18
CA ILE A 315 5.09 -12.72 -8.14
C ILE A 315 4.05 -11.65 -8.43
N SER A 316 4.46 -10.46 -8.91
CA SER A 316 3.51 -9.39 -9.22
C SER A 316 2.64 -9.71 -10.43
N THR A 317 3.21 -10.32 -11.48
CA THR A 317 2.43 -10.77 -12.65
C THR A 317 1.48 -11.90 -12.26
N ALA A 318 1.92 -12.85 -11.43
CA ALA A 318 1.06 -13.92 -10.92
C ALA A 318 -0.10 -13.37 -10.08
N ALA A 319 0.18 -12.43 -9.17
CA ALA A 319 -0.85 -11.80 -8.36
C ALA A 319 -1.82 -10.95 -9.19
N GLY A 320 -1.31 -10.09 -10.10
CA GLY A 320 -2.14 -9.23 -10.94
C GLY A 320 -3.01 -10.02 -11.90
N ILE A 321 -2.45 -10.99 -12.64
CA ILE A 321 -3.19 -11.84 -13.58
C ILE A 321 -4.13 -12.79 -12.82
N GLY A 322 -3.71 -13.31 -11.68
CA GLY A 322 -4.56 -14.12 -10.82
C GLY A 322 -5.80 -13.34 -10.35
N LEU A 323 -5.61 -12.09 -9.90
CA LEU A 323 -6.73 -11.20 -9.55
C LEU A 323 -7.66 -10.93 -10.73
N ILE A 324 -7.11 -10.68 -11.94
CA ILE A 324 -7.93 -10.47 -13.15
C ILE A 324 -8.78 -11.70 -13.46
N ASN A 325 -8.22 -12.91 -13.40
CA ASN A 325 -8.95 -14.14 -13.65
C ASN A 325 -10.06 -14.41 -12.63
N LEU A 326 -9.80 -14.11 -11.36
CA LEU A 326 -10.74 -14.35 -10.26
C LEU A 326 -11.72 -13.20 -10.02
N LEU A 327 -11.52 -12.05 -10.68
CA LEU A 327 -12.25 -10.81 -10.40
C LEU A 327 -13.77 -10.94 -10.51
N PRO A 328 -14.37 -11.58 -11.54
CA PRO A 328 -15.81 -11.72 -11.63
C PRO A 328 -16.39 -12.47 -10.42
N LEU A 329 -15.76 -13.58 -10.02
CA LEU A 329 -16.18 -14.35 -8.86
C LEU A 329 -15.95 -13.58 -7.55
N MET A 330 -14.80 -12.90 -7.41
CA MET A 330 -14.52 -12.05 -6.24
C MET A 330 -15.54 -10.93 -6.09
N ASN A 331 -15.88 -10.26 -7.17
CA ASN A 331 -16.85 -9.16 -7.17
C ASN A 331 -18.25 -9.67 -6.73
N GLY A 332 -18.71 -10.79 -7.29
CA GLY A 332 -19.97 -11.42 -6.90
C GLY A 332 -19.98 -11.90 -5.44
N VAL A 333 -18.93 -12.59 -4.99
CA VAL A 333 -18.82 -13.14 -3.63
C VAL A 333 -18.70 -12.05 -2.57
N PHE A 334 -17.84 -11.06 -2.78
CA PHE A 334 -17.56 -10.03 -1.78
C PHE A 334 -18.54 -8.86 -1.84
N PHE A 335 -18.92 -8.41 -3.06
CA PHE A 335 -19.67 -7.18 -3.26
C PHE A 335 -21.06 -7.37 -3.88
N LYS A 336 -21.48 -8.61 -4.15
CA LYS A 336 -22.82 -9.02 -4.65
C LYS A 336 -23.16 -8.56 -6.07
N THR A 337 -22.27 -7.89 -6.79
CA THR A 337 -22.50 -7.42 -8.16
C THR A 337 -21.27 -7.67 -9.01
N ASN A 338 -21.45 -7.69 -10.34
CA ASN A 338 -20.36 -7.84 -11.31
C ASN A 338 -20.14 -6.56 -12.13
N ASP A 339 -20.58 -5.41 -11.59
CA ASP A 339 -20.47 -4.13 -12.27
C ASP A 339 -19.01 -3.75 -12.52
N LEU A 340 -18.78 -3.05 -13.63
CA LEU A 340 -17.48 -2.51 -14.04
C LEU A 340 -16.33 -3.53 -14.03
N THR A 341 -16.61 -4.82 -14.28
CA THR A 341 -15.59 -5.88 -14.26
C THR A 341 -14.41 -5.56 -15.19
N LEU A 342 -14.66 -5.04 -16.41
CA LEU A 342 -13.60 -4.65 -17.33
C LEU A 342 -12.73 -3.51 -16.77
N THR A 343 -13.37 -2.48 -16.21
CA THR A 343 -12.69 -1.35 -15.55
C THR A 343 -11.79 -1.83 -14.43
N LEU A 344 -12.31 -2.69 -13.56
CA LEU A 344 -11.57 -3.27 -12.45
C LEU A 344 -10.44 -4.20 -12.93
N SER A 345 -10.66 -4.98 -14.01
CA SER A 345 -9.62 -5.85 -14.58
C SER A 345 -8.42 -5.05 -15.09
N VAL A 346 -8.66 -3.94 -15.79
CA VAL A 346 -7.60 -3.02 -16.20
C VAL A 346 -6.92 -2.42 -14.96
N TYR A 347 -7.70 -2.06 -13.94
CA TYR A 347 -7.17 -1.49 -12.70
C TYR A 347 -6.27 -2.48 -11.94
N MET A 348 -6.49 -3.81 -12.01
CA MET A 348 -5.64 -4.83 -11.36
C MET A 348 -4.21 -4.85 -11.93
N ILE A 349 -3.96 -4.36 -13.15
CA ILE A 349 -2.60 -4.21 -13.71
C ILE A 349 -1.75 -3.30 -12.81
N THR A 350 -2.37 -2.41 -12.06
CA THR A 350 -1.72 -1.56 -11.05
C THR A 350 -0.86 -2.37 -10.07
N VAL A 351 -1.28 -3.59 -9.70
CA VAL A 351 -0.51 -4.47 -8.81
C VAL A 351 0.88 -4.76 -9.38
N ILE A 352 0.95 -5.04 -10.68
CA ILE A 352 2.20 -5.32 -11.39
C ILE A 352 3.07 -4.05 -11.41
N CYS A 353 2.49 -2.94 -11.89
CA CYS A 353 3.20 -1.68 -12.03
C CYS A 353 3.76 -1.17 -10.69
N VAL A 354 2.93 -1.11 -9.65
CA VAL A 354 3.33 -0.61 -8.33
C VAL A 354 4.39 -1.52 -7.70
N SER A 355 4.26 -2.84 -7.82
CA SER A 355 5.26 -3.77 -7.28
C SER A 355 6.63 -3.58 -7.91
N LEU A 356 6.69 -3.40 -9.24
CA LEU A 356 7.93 -3.14 -9.96
C LEU A 356 8.53 -1.78 -9.59
N ILE A 357 7.69 -0.74 -9.52
CA ILE A 357 8.10 0.59 -9.09
C ILE A 357 8.70 0.53 -7.68
N MET A 358 8.03 -0.13 -6.73
CA MET A 358 8.52 -0.24 -5.36
C MET A 358 9.87 -0.98 -5.29
N MET A 359 10.07 -2.00 -6.10
CA MET A 359 11.36 -2.71 -6.19
C MET A 359 12.45 -1.82 -6.78
N ASP A 360 12.19 -1.18 -7.92
CA ASP A 360 13.15 -0.26 -8.55
C ASP A 360 13.52 0.90 -7.62
N MET A 361 12.55 1.43 -6.87
CA MET A 361 12.81 2.44 -5.84
C MET A 361 13.71 1.91 -4.72
N ALA A 362 13.47 0.70 -4.22
CA ALA A 362 14.30 0.09 -3.20
C ALA A 362 15.75 -0.10 -3.68
N LEU A 363 15.95 -0.53 -4.94
CA LEU A 363 17.27 -0.65 -5.56
C LEU A 363 17.99 0.69 -5.69
N LEU A 364 17.27 1.75 -6.08
CA LEU A 364 17.83 3.10 -6.19
C LEU A 364 18.12 3.72 -4.81
N GLN A 365 17.23 3.52 -3.84
CA GLN A 365 17.43 4.00 -2.47
C GLN A 365 18.63 3.34 -1.79
N ALA A 366 18.86 2.04 -2.02
CA ALA A 366 20.05 1.33 -1.53
C ALA A 366 21.36 1.98 -2.02
N GLN A 367 21.34 2.62 -3.19
CA GLN A 367 22.47 3.37 -3.76
C GLN A 367 22.37 4.89 -3.56
N HIS A 368 21.50 5.37 -2.68
CA HIS A 368 21.26 6.79 -2.43
C HIS A 368 20.88 7.61 -3.69
N ALA A 369 20.38 6.96 -4.74
CA ALA A 369 19.99 7.59 -6.01
C ALA A 369 18.51 7.98 -5.99
N VAL A 370 18.15 9.01 -5.23
CA VAL A 370 16.74 9.40 -5.03
C VAL A 370 16.18 10.32 -6.12
N ARG A 371 17.06 11.05 -6.87
CA ARG A 371 16.63 12.02 -7.89
C ARG A 371 15.71 11.40 -8.98
N PRO A 372 16.00 10.23 -9.56
CA PRO A 372 15.12 9.60 -10.55
C PRO A 372 13.73 9.27 -9.98
N ILE A 373 13.64 8.95 -8.69
CA ILE A 373 12.38 8.65 -8.00
C ILE A 373 11.48 9.89 -7.99
N PHE A 374 12.02 11.05 -7.60
CA PHE A 374 11.26 12.30 -7.62
C PHE A 374 10.81 12.69 -9.02
N VAL A 375 11.70 12.61 -10.00
CA VAL A 375 11.38 12.93 -11.42
C VAL A 375 10.29 12.01 -11.94
N GLY A 376 10.43 10.70 -11.75
CA GLY A 376 9.46 9.72 -12.21
C GLY A 376 8.09 9.88 -11.53
N MET A 377 8.08 10.12 -10.22
CA MET A 377 6.84 10.35 -9.48
C MET A 377 6.12 11.62 -9.95
N THR A 378 6.83 12.73 -10.07
CA THR A 378 6.24 13.99 -10.55
C THR A 378 5.70 13.85 -11.97
N ALA A 379 6.46 13.24 -12.88
CA ALA A 379 6.01 12.97 -14.24
C ALA A 379 4.75 12.05 -14.24
N GLY A 380 4.78 10.96 -13.46
CA GLY A 380 3.64 10.06 -13.33
C GLY A 380 2.38 10.75 -12.83
N LEU A 381 2.48 11.58 -11.79
CA LEU A 381 1.34 12.33 -11.23
C LEU A 381 0.77 13.34 -12.20
N VAL A 382 1.62 14.12 -12.88
CA VAL A 382 1.18 15.10 -13.89
C VAL A 382 0.48 14.40 -15.04
N ILE A 383 1.04 13.30 -15.55
CA ILE A 383 0.43 12.52 -16.62
C ILE A 383 -0.88 11.89 -16.16
N LYS A 384 -0.94 11.33 -14.94
CA LYS A 384 -2.18 10.80 -14.37
C LYS A 384 -3.29 11.87 -14.33
N PHE A 385 -2.97 13.07 -13.87
CA PHE A 385 -3.94 14.17 -13.79
C PHE A 385 -4.48 14.54 -15.18
N ILE A 386 -3.60 14.71 -16.16
CA ILE A 386 -3.97 15.07 -17.54
C ILE A 386 -4.79 13.94 -18.18
N LEU A 387 -4.30 12.70 -18.11
CA LEU A 387 -4.96 11.55 -18.72
C LEU A 387 -6.30 11.23 -18.05
N ASN A 388 -6.48 11.45 -16.75
CA ASN A 388 -7.77 11.27 -16.10
C ASN A 388 -8.82 12.18 -16.74
N ILE A 389 -8.52 13.47 -16.90
CA ILE A 389 -9.45 14.44 -17.48
C ILE A 389 -9.80 14.07 -18.93
N ILE A 390 -8.81 13.63 -19.71
CA ILE A 390 -9.03 13.32 -21.13
C ILE A 390 -9.74 11.97 -21.29
N LEU A 391 -9.21 10.91 -20.70
CA LEU A 391 -9.69 9.53 -20.94
C LEU A 391 -11.06 9.27 -20.28
N ILE A 392 -11.35 9.88 -19.13
CA ILE A 392 -12.68 9.74 -18.52
C ILE A 392 -13.73 10.41 -19.41
N ARG A 393 -13.43 11.56 -20.02
CA ARG A 393 -14.34 12.21 -20.96
C ARG A 393 -14.57 11.42 -22.25
N LEU A 394 -13.58 10.63 -22.68
CA LEU A 394 -13.67 9.84 -23.92
C LEU A 394 -14.33 8.47 -23.69
N SER A 395 -14.08 7.82 -22.57
CA SER A 395 -14.44 6.41 -22.33
C SER A 395 -15.15 6.15 -21.00
N GLY A 396 -15.57 7.20 -20.27
CA GLY A 396 -16.18 7.04 -18.94
C GLY A 396 -15.18 6.56 -17.90
N ILE A 397 -15.67 5.88 -16.87
CA ILE A 397 -14.85 5.50 -15.71
C ILE A 397 -13.69 4.53 -16.03
N ILE A 398 -13.76 3.75 -17.10
CA ILE A 398 -12.64 2.90 -17.55
C ILE A 398 -11.41 3.75 -17.91
N GLY A 399 -11.61 5.00 -18.35
CA GLY A 399 -10.54 5.95 -18.57
C GLY A 399 -9.69 6.22 -17.33
N ALA A 400 -10.27 6.16 -16.14
CA ALA A 400 -9.53 6.29 -14.88
C ALA A 400 -8.56 5.10 -14.64
N SER A 401 -8.98 3.87 -14.97
CA SER A 401 -8.12 2.69 -14.89
C SER A 401 -6.97 2.76 -15.90
N ILE A 402 -7.27 3.11 -17.15
CA ILE A 402 -6.27 3.24 -18.20
C ILE A 402 -5.25 4.32 -17.85
N SER A 403 -5.70 5.49 -17.39
CA SER A 403 -4.82 6.59 -17.00
C SER A 403 -3.91 6.20 -15.83
N THR A 404 -4.42 5.41 -14.86
CA THR A 404 -3.63 4.88 -13.75
C THR A 404 -2.51 3.99 -14.25
N VAL A 405 -2.84 3.02 -15.10
CA VAL A 405 -1.85 2.07 -15.63
C VAL A 405 -0.81 2.78 -16.48
N VAL A 406 -1.23 3.65 -17.41
CA VAL A 406 -0.30 4.39 -18.29
C VAL A 406 0.64 5.29 -17.49
N SER A 407 0.13 6.05 -16.53
CA SER A 407 0.94 6.94 -15.70
C SER A 407 1.94 6.17 -14.83
N LEU A 408 1.55 5.01 -14.30
CA LEU A 408 2.45 4.12 -13.55
C LEU A 408 3.51 3.49 -14.45
N ILE A 409 3.16 3.11 -15.68
CA ILE A 409 4.15 2.60 -16.66
C ILE A 409 5.20 3.68 -16.97
N ILE A 410 4.78 4.93 -17.16
CA ILE A 410 5.72 6.04 -17.41
C ILE A 410 6.62 6.26 -16.20
N PHE A 411 6.05 6.32 -14.99
CA PHE A 411 6.84 6.41 -13.77
C PHE A 411 7.83 5.25 -13.66
N GLY A 412 7.35 4.00 -13.82
CA GLY A 412 8.17 2.79 -13.77
C GLY A 412 9.29 2.81 -14.81
N THR A 413 9.01 3.24 -16.04
CA THR A 413 10.01 3.33 -17.11
C THR A 413 11.14 4.30 -16.74
N ILE A 414 10.82 5.49 -16.22
CA ILE A 414 11.81 6.49 -15.81
C ILE A 414 12.76 5.92 -14.76
N ILE A 415 12.23 5.28 -13.72
CA ILE A 415 13.07 4.74 -12.65
C ILE A 415 13.81 3.48 -13.10
N HIS A 416 13.18 2.62 -13.92
CA HIS A 416 13.82 1.42 -14.43
C HIS A 416 15.04 1.72 -15.30
N ILE A 417 14.98 2.74 -16.16
CA ILE A 417 16.15 3.24 -16.92
C ILE A 417 17.27 3.66 -15.95
N ALA A 418 16.94 4.28 -14.81
CA ALA A 418 17.96 4.64 -13.82
C ALA A 418 18.56 3.41 -13.12
N VAL A 419 17.75 2.36 -12.87
CA VAL A 419 18.21 1.08 -12.32
C VAL A 419 19.15 0.37 -13.29
N THR A 420 18.81 0.29 -14.58
CA THR A 420 19.65 -0.37 -15.60
C THR A 420 20.99 0.31 -15.84
N ARG A 421 21.10 1.61 -15.52
CA ARG A 421 22.39 2.33 -15.54
C ARG A 421 23.29 1.98 -14.35
N LYS A 422 22.74 1.47 -13.26
CA LYS A 422 23.48 1.16 -12.02
C LYS A 422 23.73 -0.33 -11.82
N TYR A 423 22.89 -1.18 -12.38
CA TYR A 423 22.94 -2.63 -12.24
C TYR A 423 22.93 -3.30 -13.60
N HIS A 424 23.83 -4.26 -13.80
CA HIS A 424 23.83 -5.08 -15.01
C HIS A 424 22.82 -6.24 -14.87
N LEU A 425 21.70 -6.13 -15.60
CA LEU A 425 20.64 -7.13 -15.62
C LEU A 425 20.90 -8.17 -16.72
N HIS A 426 20.85 -9.46 -16.36
CA HIS A 426 21.16 -10.56 -17.29
C HIS A 426 19.98 -11.49 -17.50
N ALA A 427 19.89 -12.06 -18.73
CA ALA A 427 18.92 -13.08 -19.12
C ALA A 427 17.43 -12.71 -18.93
N MET A 428 17.09 -11.40 -18.97
CA MET A 428 15.72 -10.91 -18.73
C MET A 428 14.76 -11.31 -19.85
N ARG A 429 15.19 -11.33 -21.14
CA ARG A 429 14.32 -11.66 -22.28
C ARG A 429 13.76 -13.08 -22.19
N ARG A 430 14.63 -14.09 -21.98
CA ARG A 430 14.19 -15.48 -21.85
C ARG A 430 13.32 -15.69 -20.61
N PHE A 431 13.69 -15.04 -19.53
CA PHE A 431 12.91 -15.06 -18.30
C PHE A 431 11.50 -14.51 -18.53
N PHE A 432 11.38 -13.35 -19.21
CA PHE A 432 10.10 -12.71 -19.47
C PHE A 432 9.17 -13.58 -20.32
N ILE A 433 9.69 -14.20 -21.38
CA ILE A 433 8.93 -15.14 -22.23
C ILE A 433 8.39 -16.30 -21.37
N ASN A 434 9.24 -16.91 -20.54
CA ASN A 434 8.81 -18.00 -19.66
C ASN A 434 7.78 -17.58 -18.61
N VAL A 435 7.87 -16.34 -18.09
CA VAL A 435 6.85 -15.81 -17.19
C VAL A 435 5.52 -15.66 -17.90
N VAL A 436 5.49 -15.07 -19.10
CA VAL A 436 4.25 -14.92 -19.90
C VAL A 436 3.61 -16.28 -20.16
N LEU A 437 4.38 -17.27 -20.62
CA LEU A 437 3.87 -18.62 -20.85
C LEU A 437 3.34 -19.27 -19.55
N GLY A 438 4.03 -19.06 -18.43
CA GLY A 438 3.59 -19.52 -17.12
C GLY A 438 2.27 -18.89 -16.68
N MET A 439 2.08 -17.59 -16.96
CA MET A 439 0.82 -16.89 -16.65
C MET A 439 -0.33 -17.39 -17.54
N VAL A 440 -0.08 -17.62 -18.82
CA VAL A 440 -1.08 -18.23 -19.73
C VAL A 440 -1.49 -19.62 -19.21
N PHE A 441 -0.51 -20.45 -18.85
CA PHE A 441 -0.80 -21.78 -18.30
C PHE A 441 -1.62 -21.71 -17.00
N MET A 442 -1.24 -20.83 -16.06
CA MET A 442 -1.97 -20.58 -14.83
C MET A 442 -3.40 -20.11 -15.11
N SER A 443 -3.58 -19.17 -16.05
CA SER A 443 -4.89 -18.65 -16.43
C SER A 443 -5.80 -19.73 -17.00
N ILE A 444 -5.28 -20.61 -17.88
CA ILE A 444 -6.05 -21.74 -18.43
C ILE A 444 -6.55 -22.63 -17.29
N VAL A 445 -5.68 -23.00 -16.34
CA VAL A 445 -6.07 -23.85 -15.22
C VAL A 445 -7.15 -23.19 -14.36
N VAL A 446 -6.97 -21.89 -14.01
CA VAL A 446 -7.96 -21.14 -13.22
C VAL A 446 -9.29 -21.07 -13.96
N GLN A 447 -9.31 -20.72 -15.25
CA GLN A 447 -10.56 -20.64 -16.03
C GLN A 447 -11.24 -22.01 -16.21
N CYS A 448 -10.47 -23.10 -16.38
CA CYS A 448 -11.04 -24.44 -16.38
C CYS A 448 -11.77 -24.76 -15.07
N VAL A 449 -11.19 -24.41 -13.91
CA VAL A 449 -11.82 -24.63 -12.60
C VAL A 449 -13.13 -23.82 -12.49
N LEU A 450 -13.10 -22.54 -12.86
CA LEU A 450 -14.26 -21.66 -12.78
C LEU A 450 -15.40 -22.07 -13.75
N ASN A 451 -15.08 -22.71 -14.87
CA ASN A 451 -16.09 -23.19 -15.82
C ASN A 451 -16.67 -24.57 -15.46
N ILE A 452 -15.92 -25.41 -14.74
CA ILE A 452 -16.37 -26.75 -14.32
C ILE A 452 -17.22 -26.67 -13.04
N VAL A 453 -16.84 -25.81 -12.11
CA VAL A 453 -17.48 -25.67 -10.80
C VAL A 453 -18.37 -24.44 -10.84
N THR A 454 -19.59 -24.59 -11.32
CA THR A 454 -20.61 -23.52 -11.22
C THR A 454 -21.35 -23.64 -9.90
N THR A 455 -21.09 -22.74 -8.97
CA THR A 455 -21.75 -22.76 -7.66
C THR A 455 -22.80 -21.66 -7.55
N HIS A 456 -23.93 -21.97 -6.89
CA HIS A 456 -24.96 -21.02 -6.57
C HIS A 456 -24.86 -20.64 -5.08
N GLY A 457 -24.48 -19.40 -4.78
CA GLY A 457 -24.41 -18.88 -3.42
C GLY A 457 -23.03 -18.34 -3.03
N ARG A 458 -23.02 -17.42 -2.04
CA ARG A 458 -21.78 -16.71 -1.63
C ARG A 458 -20.76 -17.59 -0.93
N PHE A 459 -21.23 -18.52 -0.09
CA PHE A 459 -20.36 -19.43 0.66
C PHE A 459 -19.70 -20.46 -0.27
N THR A 460 -20.48 -21.06 -1.16
CA THR A 460 -19.97 -21.99 -2.18
C THR A 460 -19.03 -21.29 -3.18
N GLY A 461 -19.37 -20.05 -3.58
CA GLY A 461 -18.49 -19.21 -4.40
C GLY A 461 -17.18 -18.85 -3.70
N LEU A 462 -17.16 -18.69 -2.37
CA LEU A 462 -15.92 -18.49 -1.62
C LEU A 462 -15.03 -19.75 -1.65
N ILE A 463 -15.63 -20.94 -1.55
CA ILE A 463 -14.88 -22.22 -1.67
C ILE A 463 -14.32 -22.37 -3.07
N GLU A 464 -15.13 -22.09 -4.10
CA GLU A 464 -14.70 -22.09 -5.50
C GLU A 464 -13.54 -21.14 -5.74
N LEU A 465 -13.63 -19.90 -5.21
CA LEU A 465 -12.56 -18.90 -5.27
C LEU A 465 -11.25 -19.42 -4.67
N LEU A 466 -11.32 -20.01 -3.47
CA LEU A 466 -10.16 -20.56 -2.79
C LEU A 466 -9.57 -21.75 -3.55
N CYS A 467 -10.40 -22.65 -4.07
CA CYS A 467 -9.96 -23.79 -4.87
C CYS A 467 -9.27 -23.33 -6.16
N ALA A 468 -9.88 -22.39 -6.89
CA ALA A 468 -9.30 -21.84 -8.12
C ALA A 468 -7.97 -21.11 -7.85
N ALA A 469 -7.87 -20.34 -6.77
CA ALA A 469 -6.65 -19.67 -6.37
C ALA A 469 -5.54 -20.68 -6.02
N VAL A 470 -5.83 -21.70 -5.21
CA VAL A 470 -4.85 -22.73 -4.81
C VAL A 470 -4.39 -23.53 -6.04
N LEU A 471 -5.30 -23.97 -6.90
CA LEU A 471 -4.96 -24.72 -8.11
C LEU A 471 -4.15 -23.87 -9.08
N GLY A 472 -4.47 -22.57 -9.22
CA GLY A 472 -3.67 -21.63 -10.01
C GLY A 472 -2.24 -21.48 -9.48
N ILE A 473 -2.07 -21.37 -8.17
CA ILE A 473 -0.75 -21.32 -7.53
C ILE A 473 0.03 -22.62 -7.76
N ILE A 474 -0.61 -23.77 -7.59
CA ILE A 474 0.02 -25.08 -7.84
C ILE A 474 0.45 -25.21 -9.30
N ALA A 475 -0.41 -24.84 -10.24
CA ALA A 475 -0.12 -24.84 -11.68
C ALA A 475 1.09 -23.95 -11.99
N LEU A 476 1.15 -22.75 -11.44
CA LEU A 476 2.28 -21.84 -11.63
C LEU A 476 3.57 -22.43 -11.05
N PHE A 477 3.56 -22.98 -9.83
CA PHE A 477 4.73 -23.64 -9.25
C PHE A 477 5.18 -24.83 -10.10
N PHE A 478 4.25 -25.67 -10.56
CA PHE A 478 4.56 -26.77 -11.47
C PHE A 478 5.28 -26.26 -12.73
N TYR A 479 4.76 -25.19 -13.35
CA TYR A 479 5.38 -24.58 -14.53
C TYR A 479 6.80 -24.06 -14.25
N ILE A 480 6.97 -23.31 -13.15
CA ILE A 480 8.27 -22.75 -12.72
C ILE A 480 9.31 -23.87 -12.57
N PHE A 481 8.92 -24.97 -11.94
CA PHE A 481 9.85 -26.11 -11.73
C PHE A 481 10.13 -26.88 -13.00
N ARG A 482 9.13 -27.12 -13.85
CA ARG A 482 9.28 -27.91 -15.09
C ARG A 482 10.15 -27.21 -16.12
N PHE A 483 9.97 -25.89 -16.27
CA PHE A 483 10.63 -25.09 -17.30
C PHE A 483 11.83 -24.27 -16.79
N ASN A 484 12.25 -24.46 -15.54
CA ASN A 484 13.39 -23.76 -14.95
C ASN A 484 13.33 -22.22 -15.11
N VAL A 485 12.17 -21.62 -14.85
CA VAL A 485 11.94 -20.16 -14.98
C VAL A 485 12.88 -19.37 -14.08
N LEU A 486 13.13 -19.88 -12.86
CA LEU A 486 14.14 -19.36 -11.94
C LEU A 486 15.31 -20.34 -11.83
N THR A 487 16.51 -19.80 -11.71
CA THR A 487 17.71 -20.57 -11.43
C THR A 487 17.66 -21.17 -10.01
N TYR A 488 18.46 -22.22 -9.77
CA TYR A 488 18.53 -22.85 -8.43
C TYR A 488 18.87 -21.86 -7.32
N LYS A 489 19.78 -20.90 -7.60
CA LYS A 489 20.19 -19.90 -6.63
C LYS A 489 19.07 -18.87 -6.38
N GLU A 490 18.31 -18.50 -7.41
CA GLU A 490 17.16 -17.59 -7.29
C GLU A 490 16.02 -18.24 -6.49
N LEU A 491 15.80 -19.56 -6.66
CA LEU A 491 14.80 -20.30 -5.90
C LEU A 491 15.10 -20.31 -4.39
N THR A 492 16.37 -20.40 -3.96
CA THR A 492 16.72 -20.39 -2.53
C THR A 492 16.42 -19.07 -1.83
N TYR A 493 16.22 -17.99 -2.59
CA TYR A 493 15.85 -16.68 -2.05
C TYR A 493 14.35 -16.52 -1.77
N LEU A 494 13.53 -17.45 -2.30
CA LEU A 494 12.11 -17.47 -1.96
C LEU A 494 11.89 -18.05 -0.56
N PRO A 495 10.82 -17.65 0.16
CA PRO A 495 10.42 -18.32 1.41
C PRO A 495 10.21 -19.81 1.14
N PHE A 496 10.73 -20.64 2.05
CA PHE A 496 10.81 -22.10 1.86
C PHE A 496 11.70 -22.56 0.69
N GLY A 497 12.48 -21.67 0.08
CA GLY A 497 13.28 -21.93 -1.11
C GLY A 497 14.31 -23.07 -0.93
N SER A 498 14.87 -23.24 0.26
CA SER A 498 15.75 -24.39 0.57
C SER A 498 15.01 -25.74 0.49
N LYS A 499 13.76 -25.82 0.97
CA LYS A 499 12.90 -27.02 0.82
C LYS A 499 12.51 -27.25 -0.64
N LEU A 500 12.12 -26.18 -1.33
CA LEU A 500 11.82 -26.22 -2.77
C LEU A 500 13.03 -26.67 -3.60
N TYR A 501 14.23 -26.26 -3.23
CA TYR A 501 15.48 -26.72 -3.84
C TYR A 501 15.71 -28.22 -3.62
N GLN A 502 15.50 -28.74 -2.41
CA GLN A 502 15.66 -30.17 -2.09
C GLN A 502 14.69 -31.06 -2.88
N ILE A 503 13.42 -30.64 -3.02
CA ILE A 503 12.41 -31.34 -3.84
C ILE A 503 12.87 -31.44 -5.31
N LYS A 504 13.49 -30.40 -5.84
CA LYS A 504 14.00 -30.38 -7.20
C LYS A 504 15.28 -31.20 -7.39
N LYS A 505 16.14 -31.27 -6.35
CA LYS A 505 17.37 -32.08 -6.39
C LYS A 505 17.09 -33.58 -6.27
N GLY A 506 16.08 -33.97 -5.50
CA GLY A 506 15.68 -35.37 -5.32
C GLY A 506 14.94 -35.97 -6.53
N ARG A 507 14.64 -35.17 -7.57
CA ARG A 507 14.03 -35.62 -8.83
C ARG A 507 15.05 -35.73 -10.00
N ARG A 508 16.35 -35.57 -9.74
CA ARG A 508 17.46 -35.88 -10.62
C ARG A 508 18.18 -37.13 -10.15
#